data_16ffdd42bb0406d417796f5c361fb3ac
#
_entry.id   16ffdd42bb0406d417796f5c361fb3ac
#
_cell.length_a   1.000
_cell.length_b   1.000
_cell.length_c   1.000
_cell.angle_alpha   90.00
_cell.angle_beta   90.00
_cell.angle_gamma   90.00
#
_symmetry.space_group_name_H-M   'P 1'
#
loop_
_entity.id
_entity.type
_entity.pdbx_description
1 polymer ?
#
loop_
_entity_poly.entity_id
_entity_poly.type
_entity_poly.pdbx_seq_one_letter_code
_entity_poly.pdbx_strand_id
1 'polypeptide(L)'
;MMYEPKSLLNVSRSLSPQVQALSHIVESVNDFLMPEAIDSAVFNDLKRVVEAHGDSRLWTVAAMDGAAARGRLDIMQWLHDNRPEGCSTEACKAAATNGYLDVVKWLHELYPEVCRPVEAMTVAAQNDHAHVVRFFRTSVSMADAVPAVEDAAMNGRVDVVEALVPYFSGLAQGAFMVASANGQVEVVRLLLCHGFTSVMYANPSLTEAAAGGHIDVVDLLLEFCDDDALGDAVNAAVEVNRTDILQMIVERRHPRDIGAALEHAALDDRCGMVQLLLDNSPEEKDVYLSARIAGDSDRSSRWNTQRSINAAITAAATRGHLETARLLANKCNDSAAGMALKIAVETSHLEMAKLFITKSNPVGKVDALVAAVLNEQLDIVTALLENGDTRMIEQALVKVSSAGNHAMAQKLLEKCDPDSCKRVFETAAANGVVGLVQQMLDQMDERSAGDALRLAAMNGHTEVVKVLLVKSDAAGVTAAFNVAAMQGRLAVVELLSERD
;
A
#
# COMPACT_ATOMS: atom_id res chain seq x y z
N MET A 1 69.55 23.89 39.45
CA MET A 1 68.32 24.42 40.08
C MET A 1 67.29 23.30 40.04
N MET A 2 66.91 22.78 41.20
CA MET A 2 65.85 21.80 41.31
C MET A 2 64.56 22.48 40.85
N TYR A 3 63.95 21.99 39.78
CA TYR A 3 62.62 22.41 39.32
C TYR A 3 61.61 21.93 40.37
N GLU A 4 61.03 22.86 41.18
CA GLU A 4 59.84 22.56 41.98
C GLU A 4 58.69 22.28 40.99
N PRO A 5 58.08 21.11 41.06
CA PRO A 5 56.93 20.79 40.22
C PRO A 5 55.78 21.78 40.51
N LYS A 6 55.36 22.55 39.51
CA LYS A 6 54.20 23.47 39.62
C LYS A 6 52.96 22.68 39.84
N SER A 7 52.43 22.67 41.08
CA SER A 7 51.14 22.00 41.38
C SER A 7 50.00 22.59 40.61
N LEU A 8 49.01 21.76 40.26
CA LEU A 8 47.75 22.25 39.66
C LEU A 8 47.10 23.26 40.61
N LEU A 9 46.83 24.46 40.10
CA LEU A 9 46.32 25.61 40.90
C LEU A 9 45.04 25.28 41.70
N ASN A 10 44.20 24.37 41.19
CA ASN A 10 42.95 23.96 41.82
C ASN A 10 43.19 22.93 42.95
N VAL A 11 44.20 22.08 42.86
CA VAL A 11 44.55 21.11 43.90
C VAL A 11 45.06 21.83 45.12
N SER A 12 46.01 22.75 44.96
CA SER A 12 46.52 23.51 46.11
C SER A 12 45.46 24.41 46.77
N ARG A 13 44.47 24.93 46.02
CA ARG A 13 43.35 25.71 46.56
C ARG A 13 42.29 24.87 47.27
N SER A 14 42.13 23.63 46.89
CA SER A 14 41.10 22.70 47.44
C SER A 14 41.58 21.96 48.70
N LEU A 15 42.87 21.92 48.94
CA LEU A 15 43.45 21.25 50.12
C LEU A 15 43.54 22.21 51.31
N SER A 16 43.35 21.66 52.49
CA SER A 16 43.55 22.46 53.72
C SER A 16 44.98 22.97 53.85
N PRO A 17 45.23 24.12 54.51
CA PRO A 17 46.57 24.68 54.65
C PRO A 17 47.59 23.71 55.29
N GLN A 18 47.10 22.81 56.17
CA GLN A 18 47.93 21.79 56.80
C GLN A 18 48.40 20.69 55.83
N VAL A 19 47.56 20.32 54.84
CA VAL A 19 47.89 19.36 53.81
C VAL A 19 48.74 20.03 52.73
N GLN A 20 48.51 21.30 52.40
CA GLN A 20 49.35 22.06 51.50
C GLN A 20 50.81 22.17 51.91
N ALA A 21 51.04 22.15 53.24
CA ALA A 21 52.39 22.16 53.82
C ALA A 21 53.16 20.84 53.62
N LEU A 22 52.48 19.77 53.25
CA LEU A 22 53.07 18.44 52.97
C LEU A 22 53.29 18.27 51.47
N SER A 23 54.42 18.73 50.95
CA SER A 23 54.74 18.74 49.52
C SER A 23 54.51 17.37 48.81
N HIS A 24 54.91 16.29 49.53
CA HIS A 24 54.77 14.93 49.01
C HIS A 24 53.30 14.46 48.82
N ILE A 25 52.37 15.00 49.66
CA ILE A 25 50.92 14.70 49.50
C ILE A 25 50.36 15.51 48.36
N VAL A 26 50.73 16.77 48.20
CA VAL A 26 50.30 17.63 47.08
C VAL A 26 50.79 17.05 45.75
N GLU A 27 52.03 16.56 45.72
CA GLU A 27 52.60 15.88 44.56
C GLU A 27 51.84 14.59 44.24
N SER A 28 51.59 13.73 45.23
CA SER A 28 50.83 12.49 45.04
C SER A 28 49.40 12.72 44.56
N VAL A 29 48.71 13.76 45.08
CA VAL A 29 47.37 14.15 44.60
C VAL A 29 47.43 14.73 43.18
N ASN A 30 48.44 15.53 42.87
CA ASN A 30 48.64 16.02 41.53
C ASN A 30 48.90 14.87 40.54
N ASP A 31 49.75 13.92 40.88
CA ASP A 31 50.03 12.75 40.05
C ASP A 31 48.83 11.86 39.85
N PHE A 32 47.98 11.70 40.87
CA PHE A 32 46.74 10.94 40.79
C PHE A 32 45.68 11.63 39.92
N LEU A 33 45.59 12.97 39.99
CA LEU A 33 44.62 13.74 39.22
C LEU A 33 45.06 14.06 37.77
N MET A 34 46.33 13.87 37.50
CA MET A 34 46.85 14.03 36.13
C MET A 34 46.58 12.78 35.33
N PRO A 35 46.04 12.90 34.09
CA PRO A 35 45.89 11.78 33.21
C PRO A 35 47.24 11.14 32.88
N GLU A 36 47.25 9.84 32.56
CA GLU A 36 48.45 9.10 32.15
C GLU A 36 49.12 9.71 30.92
N ALA A 37 48.32 10.21 29.98
CA ALA A 37 48.77 10.92 28.78
C ALA A 37 48.51 12.41 28.87
N ILE A 38 49.42 13.22 28.31
CA ILE A 38 49.34 14.69 28.28
C ILE A 38 48.37 15.21 27.23
N ASP A 39 47.88 14.35 26.33
CA ASP A 39 47.13 14.68 25.12
C ASP A 39 45.97 15.64 25.36
N SER A 40 45.19 15.39 26.46
CA SER A 40 44.03 16.22 26.80
C SER A 40 44.42 17.65 27.20
N ALA A 41 45.58 17.85 27.78
CA ALA A 41 46.11 19.17 28.12
C ALA A 41 46.53 19.94 26.86
N VAL A 42 47.09 19.20 25.87
CA VAL A 42 47.54 19.77 24.62
C VAL A 42 46.37 20.31 23.79
N PHE A 43 45.40 19.49 23.49
CA PHE A 43 44.29 19.93 22.64
C PHE A 43 43.29 20.84 23.34
N ASN A 44 43.33 20.96 24.64
CA ASN A 44 42.59 21.99 25.41
C ASN A 44 43.40 23.28 25.65
N ASP A 45 44.59 23.40 25.02
CA ASP A 45 45.48 24.54 25.10
C ASP A 45 45.91 24.92 26.55
N LEU A 46 46.11 23.89 27.36
CA LEU A 46 46.56 24.05 28.75
C LEU A 46 48.08 24.18 28.80
N LYS A 47 48.63 25.24 28.19
CA LYS A 47 50.09 25.49 28.02
C LYS A 47 50.89 25.27 29.33
N ARG A 48 50.39 25.77 30.44
CA ARG A 48 51.05 25.60 31.74
C ARG A 48 51.19 24.17 32.18
N VAL A 49 50.20 23.31 31.87
CA VAL A 49 50.21 21.87 32.19
C VAL A 49 51.23 21.20 31.25
N VAL A 50 51.23 21.54 29.97
CA VAL A 50 52.18 20.97 29.00
C VAL A 50 53.61 21.38 29.35
N GLU A 51 53.87 22.64 29.72
CA GLU A 51 55.20 23.13 30.15
C GLU A 51 55.68 22.47 31.42
N ALA A 52 54.77 22.16 32.36
CA ALA A 52 55.14 21.61 33.68
C ALA A 52 55.35 20.06 33.65
N HIS A 53 54.61 19.37 32.79
CA HIS A 53 54.53 17.90 32.81
C HIS A 53 54.80 17.24 31.47
N GLY A 54 54.96 17.98 30.35
CA GLY A 54 55.10 17.42 28.99
C GLY A 54 56.24 16.43 28.83
N ASP A 55 57.37 16.64 29.54
CA ASP A 55 58.53 15.74 29.45
C ASP A 55 58.40 14.49 30.33
N SER A 56 57.48 14.48 31.32
CA SER A 56 57.29 13.39 32.25
C SER A 56 56.08 12.50 31.95
N ARG A 57 55.23 12.85 31.00
CA ARG A 57 54.02 12.11 30.62
C ARG A 57 54.07 11.54 29.20
N LEU A 58 53.26 10.50 28.97
CA LEU A 58 53.16 9.85 27.67
C LEU A 58 52.47 10.77 26.69
N TRP A 59 53.04 10.85 25.49
CA TRP A 59 52.41 11.45 24.31
C TRP A 59 51.86 10.37 23.41
N THR A 60 50.68 10.58 22.86
CA THR A 60 50.09 9.66 21.91
C THR A 60 49.54 10.41 20.69
N VAL A 61 49.10 9.66 19.68
CA VAL A 61 48.41 10.24 18.53
C VAL A 61 47.17 11.04 18.90
N ALA A 62 46.58 10.78 20.07
CA ALA A 62 45.38 11.46 20.55
C ALA A 62 45.60 12.97 20.83
N ALA A 63 46.84 13.42 21.01
CA ALA A 63 47.16 14.87 21.10
C ALA A 63 46.80 15.59 19.78
N MET A 64 47.22 15.04 18.64
CA MET A 64 46.95 15.59 17.33
C MET A 64 45.50 15.34 16.91
N ASP A 65 44.95 14.17 17.17
CA ASP A 65 43.55 13.82 16.88
C ASP A 65 42.60 14.76 17.64
N GLY A 66 42.88 15.04 18.90
CA GLY A 66 42.09 15.96 19.70
C GLY A 66 42.23 17.43 19.28
N ALA A 67 43.40 17.83 18.80
CA ALA A 67 43.61 19.17 18.20
C ALA A 67 42.84 19.32 16.88
N ALA A 68 42.86 18.27 16.03
CA ALA A 68 42.11 18.20 14.79
C ALA A 68 40.61 18.30 15.05
N ALA A 69 40.09 17.58 16.04
CA ALA A 69 38.69 17.60 16.46
C ALA A 69 38.21 19.00 16.92
N ARG A 70 39.13 19.90 17.28
CA ARG A 70 38.85 21.26 17.75
C ARG A 70 39.24 22.35 16.74
N GLY A 71 39.72 21.96 15.55
CA GLY A 71 40.13 22.89 14.52
C GLY A 71 41.41 23.65 14.87
N ARG A 72 42.23 23.14 15.81
CA ARG A 72 43.43 23.81 16.27
C ARG A 72 44.63 23.52 15.38
N LEU A 73 44.61 24.08 14.18
CA LEU A 73 45.69 23.91 13.18
C LEU A 73 47.04 24.40 13.75
N ASP A 74 47.05 25.46 14.57
CA ASP A 74 48.24 25.97 15.22
C ASP A 74 48.91 24.94 16.15
N ILE A 75 48.11 24.18 16.92
CA ILE A 75 48.62 23.12 17.80
C ILE A 75 49.10 21.93 16.94
N MET A 76 48.37 21.59 15.92
CA MET A 76 48.75 20.50 15.02
C MET A 76 50.08 20.73 14.31
N GLN A 77 50.31 21.95 13.80
CA GLN A 77 51.58 22.34 13.21
C GLN A 77 52.74 22.28 14.23
N TRP A 78 52.49 22.75 15.43
CA TRP A 78 53.49 22.65 16.51
C TRP A 78 53.81 21.21 16.87
N LEU A 79 52.80 20.35 16.97
CA LEU A 79 52.95 18.89 17.20
C LEU A 79 53.75 18.22 16.11
N HIS A 80 53.45 18.54 14.83
CA HIS A 80 54.15 17.99 13.68
C HIS A 80 55.68 18.33 13.73
N ASP A 81 55.98 19.58 14.06
CA ASP A 81 57.38 20.04 14.10
C ASP A 81 58.17 19.53 15.30
N ASN A 82 57.53 19.23 16.43
CA ASN A 82 58.18 18.94 17.70
C ASN A 82 57.99 17.55 18.23
N ARG A 83 57.08 16.75 17.62
CA ARG A 83 56.71 15.40 18.16
C ARG A 83 56.63 14.39 17.04
N PRO A 84 57.16 13.15 17.28
CA PRO A 84 57.19 12.11 16.23
C PRO A 84 55.92 11.23 16.21
N GLU A 85 54.99 11.36 17.17
CA GLU A 85 53.84 10.46 17.35
C GLU A 85 52.85 10.52 16.17
N GLY A 86 52.71 11.70 15.52
CA GLY A 86 51.78 11.89 14.41
C GLY A 86 50.32 11.88 14.82
N CYS A 87 49.44 11.42 13.91
CA CYS A 87 47.99 11.33 14.12
C CYS A 87 47.42 9.98 13.64
N SER A 88 46.24 9.67 14.09
CA SER A 88 45.48 8.50 13.57
C SER A 88 44.45 8.92 12.49
N THR A 89 43.73 7.93 11.95
CA THR A 89 42.63 8.19 11.03
C THR A 89 41.50 9.04 11.64
N GLU A 90 41.40 9.06 12.98
CA GLU A 90 40.40 9.86 13.71
C GLU A 90 40.65 11.37 13.55
N ALA A 91 41.88 11.83 13.34
CA ALA A 91 42.18 13.26 13.14
C ALA A 91 41.41 13.83 11.93
N CYS A 92 41.54 13.18 10.77
CA CYS A 92 40.87 13.64 9.53
C CYS A 92 39.36 13.50 9.65
N LYS A 93 38.89 12.39 10.18
CA LYS A 93 37.47 12.12 10.41
C LYS A 93 36.85 13.15 11.37
N ALA A 94 37.46 13.40 12.52
CA ALA A 94 36.98 14.38 13.51
C ALA A 94 36.99 15.82 12.96
N ALA A 95 38.03 16.20 12.23
CA ALA A 95 38.09 17.50 11.57
C ALA A 95 36.99 17.66 10.51
N ALA A 96 36.72 16.60 9.73
CA ALA A 96 35.65 16.58 8.73
C ALA A 96 34.26 16.60 9.40
N THR A 97 34.06 15.88 10.51
CA THR A 97 32.82 15.88 11.31
C THR A 97 32.46 17.26 11.83
N ASN A 98 33.48 18.06 12.20
CA ASN A 98 33.30 19.41 12.73
C ASN A 98 33.48 20.52 11.69
N GLY A 99 33.72 20.18 10.42
CA GLY A 99 33.79 21.14 9.33
C GLY A 99 35.10 21.95 9.24
N TYR A 100 36.17 21.51 9.86
CA TYR A 100 37.44 22.27 9.86
C TYR A 100 38.24 22.01 8.58
N LEU A 101 37.84 22.68 7.49
CA LEU A 101 38.40 22.47 6.17
C LEU A 101 39.93 22.71 6.10
N ASP A 102 40.44 23.71 6.81
CA ASP A 102 41.86 24.01 6.79
C ASP A 102 42.70 22.89 7.43
N VAL A 103 42.18 22.31 8.50
CA VAL A 103 42.74 21.11 9.16
C VAL A 103 42.70 19.93 8.21
N VAL A 104 41.56 19.71 7.57
CA VAL A 104 41.36 18.60 6.61
C VAL A 104 42.34 18.72 5.45
N LYS A 105 42.53 19.93 4.86
CA LYS A 105 43.49 20.18 3.79
C LYS A 105 44.90 19.87 4.25
N TRP A 106 45.28 20.36 5.41
CA TRP A 106 46.61 20.20 5.97
C TRP A 106 46.92 18.71 6.23
N LEU A 107 45.95 17.96 6.81
CA LEU A 107 46.08 16.52 7.03
C LEU A 107 46.17 15.77 5.69
N HIS A 108 45.35 16.10 4.72
CA HIS A 108 45.37 15.46 3.40
C HIS A 108 46.69 15.67 2.63
N GLU A 109 47.33 16.78 2.85
CA GLU A 109 48.64 17.10 2.23
C GLU A 109 49.81 16.40 2.91
N LEU A 110 49.86 16.42 4.23
CA LEU A 110 51.00 15.92 5.00
C LEU A 110 50.86 14.47 5.50
N TYR A 111 49.60 13.99 5.67
CA TYR A 111 49.26 12.65 6.16
C TYR A 111 48.22 11.98 5.26
N PRO A 112 48.47 11.79 3.97
CA PRO A 112 47.50 11.30 2.99
C PRO A 112 47.04 9.87 3.35
N GLU A 113 47.87 9.06 4.01
CA GLU A 113 47.55 7.69 4.45
C GLU A 113 46.51 7.64 5.58
N VAL A 114 46.40 8.73 6.35
CA VAL A 114 45.45 8.88 7.47
C VAL A 114 44.11 9.42 6.98
N CYS A 115 44.13 10.29 5.96
CA CYS A 115 42.94 10.94 5.45
C CYS A 115 42.22 10.07 4.43
N ARG A 116 41.17 9.38 4.84
CA ARG A 116 40.33 8.55 3.97
C ARG A 116 39.21 9.40 3.34
N PRO A 117 39.28 9.74 2.02
CA PRO A 117 38.36 10.70 1.40
C PRO A 117 36.88 10.31 1.49
N VAL A 118 36.56 9.02 1.29
CA VAL A 118 35.17 8.52 1.35
C VAL A 118 34.59 8.69 2.74
N GLU A 119 35.32 8.27 3.77
CA GLU A 119 34.90 8.34 5.16
C GLU A 119 34.75 9.80 5.64
N ALA A 120 35.75 10.63 5.31
CA ALA A 120 35.76 12.04 5.65
C ALA A 120 34.61 12.81 4.97
N MET A 121 34.36 12.53 3.68
CA MET A 121 33.24 13.13 2.93
C MET A 121 31.89 12.70 3.52
N THR A 122 31.71 11.44 3.86
CA THR A 122 30.46 10.91 4.42
C THR A 122 30.13 11.57 5.76
N VAL A 123 31.09 11.65 6.71
CA VAL A 123 30.85 12.31 7.98
C VAL A 123 30.65 13.82 7.86
N ALA A 124 31.35 14.47 6.91
CA ALA A 124 31.12 15.88 6.61
C ALA A 124 29.72 16.13 6.06
N ALA A 125 29.24 15.26 5.14
CA ALA A 125 27.90 15.31 4.60
C ALA A 125 26.85 15.11 5.71
N GLN A 126 27.05 14.14 6.60
CA GLN A 126 26.19 13.88 7.76
C GLN A 126 26.08 15.04 8.75
N ASN A 127 27.04 15.97 8.76
CA ASN A 127 27.06 17.13 9.63
C ASN A 127 26.89 18.47 8.88
N ASP A 128 26.41 18.41 7.64
CA ASP A 128 26.11 19.58 6.79
C ASP A 128 27.32 20.48 6.45
N HIS A 129 28.50 19.87 6.38
CA HIS A 129 29.72 20.61 6.03
C HIS A 129 30.04 20.54 4.54
N ALA A 130 29.19 21.17 3.71
CA ALA A 130 29.28 21.15 2.25
C ALA A 130 30.64 21.60 1.68
N HIS A 131 31.37 22.49 2.37
CA HIS A 131 32.69 22.96 1.94
C HIS A 131 33.76 21.84 2.05
N VAL A 132 33.69 20.97 3.04
CA VAL A 132 34.53 19.75 3.17
C VAL A 132 34.14 18.73 2.11
N VAL A 133 32.84 18.54 1.88
CA VAL A 133 32.31 17.67 0.82
C VAL A 133 32.82 18.11 -0.55
N ARG A 134 32.77 19.41 -0.87
CA ARG A 134 33.31 19.98 -2.14
C ARG A 134 34.80 19.70 -2.31
N PHE A 135 35.56 19.70 -1.23
CA PHE A 135 36.99 19.39 -1.28
C PHE A 135 37.25 17.95 -1.69
N PHE A 136 36.52 16.98 -1.09
CA PHE A 136 36.72 15.56 -1.33
C PHE A 136 36.02 15.00 -2.59
N ARG A 137 35.02 15.68 -3.17
CA ARG A 137 34.23 15.16 -4.30
C ARG A 137 35.05 14.75 -5.52
N THR A 138 36.26 15.35 -5.71
CA THR A 138 37.15 14.99 -6.80
C THR A 138 38.02 13.76 -6.54
N SER A 139 38.09 13.32 -5.28
CA SER A 139 38.90 12.20 -4.81
C SER A 139 38.07 10.93 -4.55
N VAL A 140 36.74 10.98 -4.78
CA VAL A 140 35.82 9.85 -4.57
C VAL A 140 35.11 9.48 -5.86
N SER A 141 34.72 8.20 -5.99
CA SER A 141 33.92 7.76 -7.12
C SER A 141 32.43 8.09 -6.91
N MET A 142 31.66 8.06 -8.01
CA MET A 142 30.21 8.25 -7.93
C MET A 142 29.55 7.21 -7.00
N ALA A 143 29.98 5.95 -7.06
CA ALA A 143 29.45 4.89 -6.21
C ALA A 143 29.71 5.13 -4.71
N ASP A 144 30.89 5.66 -4.37
CA ASP A 144 31.25 5.98 -2.99
C ASP A 144 30.53 7.25 -2.47
N ALA A 145 30.02 8.09 -3.36
CA ALA A 145 29.27 9.29 -3.01
C ALA A 145 27.77 9.01 -2.72
N VAL A 146 27.22 7.85 -3.12
CA VAL A 146 25.81 7.48 -2.91
C VAL A 146 25.37 7.68 -1.46
N PRO A 147 26.02 7.11 -0.43
CA PRO A 147 25.55 7.24 0.95
C PRO A 147 25.50 8.70 1.43
N ALA A 148 26.45 9.53 0.99
CA ALA A 148 26.50 10.94 1.36
C ALA A 148 25.36 11.75 0.72
N VAL A 149 25.02 11.46 -0.54
CA VAL A 149 23.93 12.12 -1.26
C VAL A 149 22.57 11.70 -0.69
N GLU A 150 22.37 10.40 -0.47
CA GLU A 150 21.11 9.88 0.07
C GLU A 150 20.85 10.41 1.49
N ASP A 151 21.86 10.38 2.36
CA ASP A 151 21.73 10.93 3.71
C ASP A 151 21.45 12.45 3.68
N ALA A 152 22.15 13.20 2.82
CA ALA A 152 21.91 14.63 2.65
C ALA A 152 20.50 14.93 2.10
N ALA A 153 20.04 14.16 1.12
CA ALA A 153 18.70 14.28 0.56
C ALA A 153 17.60 13.92 1.58
N MET A 154 17.81 12.87 2.35
CA MET A 154 16.90 12.43 3.43
C MET A 154 16.72 13.49 4.51
N ASN A 155 17.83 14.15 4.90
CA ASN A 155 17.85 15.08 6.02
C ASN A 155 17.73 16.56 5.58
N GLY A 156 17.49 16.84 4.31
CA GLY A 156 17.28 18.19 3.79
C GLY A 156 18.53 19.08 3.74
N ARG A 157 19.73 18.50 3.64
CA ARG A 157 21.00 19.24 3.60
C ARG A 157 21.26 19.77 2.20
N VAL A 158 20.61 20.88 1.89
CA VAL A 158 20.57 21.51 0.56
C VAL A 158 21.98 21.78 0.01
N ASP A 159 22.86 22.38 0.82
CA ASP A 159 24.22 22.77 0.41
C ASP A 159 25.10 21.55 0.07
N VAL A 160 24.89 20.43 0.73
CA VAL A 160 25.58 19.17 0.46
C VAL A 160 25.08 18.56 -0.85
N VAL A 161 23.75 18.51 -1.05
CA VAL A 161 23.16 18.04 -2.31
C VAL A 161 23.62 18.90 -3.48
N GLU A 162 23.65 20.24 -3.32
CA GLU A 162 24.18 21.18 -4.32
C GLU A 162 25.67 20.95 -4.62
N ALA A 163 26.44 20.54 -3.62
CA ALA A 163 27.86 20.24 -3.81
C ALA A 163 28.12 18.97 -4.62
N LEU A 164 27.23 17.96 -4.53
CA LEU A 164 27.44 16.63 -5.07
C LEU A 164 26.67 16.35 -6.35
N VAL A 165 25.35 16.66 -6.41
CA VAL A 165 24.47 16.23 -7.51
C VAL A 165 24.86 16.85 -8.87
N PRO A 166 25.19 18.14 -9.01
CA PRO A 166 25.64 18.68 -10.29
C PRO A 166 26.96 18.07 -10.78
N TYR A 167 27.80 17.58 -9.85
CA TYR A 167 29.06 16.92 -10.18
C TYR A 167 28.84 15.43 -10.54
N PHE A 168 27.94 14.76 -9.84
CA PHE A 168 27.54 13.37 -10.05
C PHE A 168 26.09 13.27 -10.51
N SER A 169 25.77 13.73 -11.72
CA SER A 169 24.40 13.79 -12.24
C SER A 169 23.64 12.44 -12.22
N GLY A 170 24.39 11.30 -12.27
CA GLY A 170 23.80 9.97 -12.13
C GLY A 170 23.17 9.69 -10.77
N LEU A 171 23.46 10.49 -9.73
CA LEU A 171 22.86 10.36 -8.39
C LEU A 171 21.57 11.18 -8.22
N ALA A 172 21.20 12.00 -9.22
CA ALA A 172 20.06 12.89 -9.12
C ALA A 172 18.73 12.14 -8.89
N GLN A 173 18.54 10.97 -9.52
CA GLN A 173 17.31 10.19 -9.36
C GLN A 173 17.14 9.68 -7.92
N GLY A 174 18.20 9.10 -7.34
CA GLY A 174 18.15 8.64 -5.94
C GLY A 174 17.91 9.79 -4.97
N ALA A 175 18.65 10.90 -5.14
CA ALA A 175 18.48 12.09 -4.32
C ALA A 175 17.04 12.65 -4.41
N PHE A 176 16.47 12.68 -5.62
CA PHE A 176 15.13 13.18 -5.87
C PHE A 176 14.07 12.33 -5.17
N MET A 177 14.15 11.00 -5.32
CA MET A 177 13.22 10.05 -4.68
C MET A 177 13.31 10.11 -3.16
N VAL A 178 14.54 10.06 -2.61
CA VAL A 178 14.76 10.10 -1.16
C VAL A 178 14.29 11.42 -0.55
N ALA A 179 14.60 12.56 -1.18
CA ALA A 179 14.13 13.87 -0.73
C ALA A 179 12.59 13.95 -0.75
N SER A 180 11.96 13.43 -1.79
CA SER A 180 10.51 13.44 -1.94
C SER A 180 9.81 12.54 -0.93
N ALA A 181 10.33 11.33 -0.68
CA ALA A 181 9.83 10.40 0.33
C ALA A 181 9.93 10.95 1.77
N ASN A 182 10.87 11.88 2.02
CA ASN A 182 11.09 12.50 3.33
C ASN A 182 10.60 13.95 3.42
N GLY A 183 9.89 14.45 2.41
CA GLY A 183 9.29 15.78 2.42
C GLY A 183 10.27 16.96 2.37
N GLN A 184 11.46 16.76 1.82
CA GLN A 184 12.50 17.77 1.80
C GLN A 184 12.31 18.75 0.62
N VAL A 185 11.36 19.66 0.78
CA VAL A 185 10.87 20.60 -0.25
C VAL A 185 12.00 21.38 -0.91
N GLU A 186 12.95 21.90 -0.12
CA GLU A 186 14.04 22.74 -0.63
C GLU A 186 15.05 21.93 -1.45
N VAL A 187 15.30 20.67 -1.10
CA VAL A 187 16.14 19.76 -1.91
C VAL A 187 15.46 19.46 -3.24
N VAL A 188 14.15 19.15 -3.22
CA VAL A 188 13.35 18.93 -4.44
C VAL A 188 13.38 20.18 -5.33
N ARG A 189 13.16 21.36 -4.75
CA ARG A 189 13.24 22.65 -5.46
C ARG A 189 14.61 22.88 -6.10
N LEU A 190 15.69 22.61 -5.35
CA LEU A 190 17.06 22.72 -5.86
C LEU A 190 17.26 21.82 -7.09
N LEU A 191 16.83 20.55 -7.00
CA LEU A 191 16.98 19.60 -8.10
C LEU A 191 16.20 20.01 -9.35
N LEU A 192 14.97 20.51 -9.18
CA LEU A 192 14.18 21.09 -10.28
C LEU A 192 14.88 22.30 -10.91
N CYS A 193 15.47 23.21 -10.12
CA CYS A 193 16.23 24.37 -10.61
C CYS A 193 17.48 23.95 -11.40
N HIS A 194 18.11 22.83 -11.08
CA HIS A 194 19.22 22.26 -11.84
C HIS A 194 18.81 21.53 -13.13
N GLY A 195 17.51 21.54 -13.47
CA GLY A 195 17.00 21.00 -14.74
C GLY A 195 16.62 19.50 -14.68
N PHE A 196 16.55 18.88 -13.50
CA PHE A 196 16.05 17.52 -13.34
C PHE A 196 14.52 17.47 -13.37
N THR A 197 13.92 17.96 -14.49
CA THR A 197 12.47 18.11 -14.67
C THR A 197 11.83 17.01 -15.51
N SER A 198 12.62 16.02 -15.96
CA SER A 198 12.11 14.90 -16.75
C SER A 198 11.16 14.03 -15.93
N VAL A 199 10.13 13.48 -16.60
CA VAL A 199 9.21 12.47 -16.03
C VAL A 199 9.93 11.29 -15.37
N MET A 200 11.13 10.94 -15.85
CA MET A 200 11.97 9.90 -15.26
C MET A 200 12.32 10.16 -13.79
N TYR A 201 12.49 11.44 -13.42
CA TYR A 201 12.76 11.85 -12.03
C TYR A 201 11.47 12.14 -11.27
N ALA A 202 10.55 12.87 -11.90
CA ALA A 202 9.35 13.39 -11.26
C ALA A 202 8.32 12.28 -10.93
N ASN A 203 8.09 11.33 -11.86
CA ASN A 203 7.08 10.29 -11.66
C ASN A 203 7.30 9.42 -10.39
N PRO A 204 8.45 8.74 -10.21
CA PRO A 204 8.66 7.95 -9.01
C PRO A 204 8.68 8.82 -7.75
N SER A 205 9.18 10.05 -7.85
CA SER A 205 9.24 10.98 -6.73
C SER A 205 7.87 11.49 -6.29
N LEU A 206 6.92 11.65 -7.21
CA LEU A 206 5.54 12.01 -6.89
C LEU A 206 4.85 10.91 -6.06
N THR A 207 5.02 9.66 -6.46
CA THR A 207 4.47 8.50 -5.74
C THR A 207 5.06 8.40 -4.33
N GLU A 208 6.38 8.54 -4.20
CA GLU A 208 7.06 8.53 -2.89
C GLU A 208 6.61 9.69 -1.99
N ALA A 209 6.45 10.91 -2.55
CA ALA A 209 5.93 12.05 -1.81
C ALA A 209 4.49 11.84 -1.34
N ALA A 210 3.64 11.26 -2.18
CA ALA A 210 2.27 10.92 -1.81
C ALA A 210 2.22 9.85 -0.73
N ALA A 211 3.03 8.79 -0.85
CA ALA A 211 3.17 7.73 0.15
C ALA A 211 3.73 8.26 1.49
N GLY A 212 4.68 9.19 1.44
CA GLY A 212 5.20 9.89 2.62
C GLY A 212 4.22 10.90 3.24
N GLY A 213 3.17 11.27 2.53
CA GLY A 213 2.19 12.25 2.98
C GLY A 213 2.67 13.71 2.86
N HIS A 214 3.58 14.02 1.96
CA HIS A 214 4.25 15.31 1.82
C HIS A 214 3.60 16.22 0.78
N ILE A 215 2.52 16.90 1.17
CA ILE A 215 1.67 17.72 0.29
C ILE A 215 2.44 18.79 -0.48
N ASP A 216 3.40 19.48 0.16
CA ASP A 216 4.17 20.56 -0.47
C ASP A 216 5.09 20.04 -1.59
N VAL A 217 5.64 18.82 -1.43
CA VAL A 217 6.44 18.15 -2.46
C VAL A 217 5.55 17.69 -3.61
N VAL A 218 4.38 17.10 -3.28
CA VAL A 218 3.37 16.72 -4.29
C VAL A 218 2.99 17.92 -5.13
N ASP A 219 2.70 19.08 -4.51
CA ASP A 219 2.33 20.30 -5.20
C ASP A 219 3.41 20.77 -6.21
N LEU A 220 4.67 20.69 -5.82
CA LEU A 220 5.81 21.04 -6.70
C LEU A 220 5.96 20.09 -7.89
N LEU A 221 5.67 18.79 -7.71
CA LEU A 221 5.93 17.77 -8.72
C LEU A 221 4.80 17.60 -9.74
N LEU A 222 3.57 18.01 -9.41
CA LEU A 222 2.38 17.82 -10.25
C LEU A 222 2.53 18.38 -11.68
N GLU A 223 3.33 19.42 -11.89
CA GLU A 223 3.55 20.03 -13.20
C GLU A 223 4.50 19.22 -14.10
N PHE A 224 5.32 18.36 -13.51
CA PHE A 224 6.39 17.63 -14.20
C PHE A 224 6.06 16.13 -14.45
N CYS A 225 4.94 15.65 -13.93
CA CYS A 225 4.54 14.26 -14.00
C CYS A 225 3.55 13.98 -15.13
N ASP A 226 3.54 12.74 -15.63
CA ASP A 226 2.56 12.25 -16.57
C ASP A 226 1.29 11.68 -15.90
N ASP A 227 0.30 11.30 -16.72
CA ASP A 227 -0.99 10.80 -16.22
C ASP A 227 -0.86 9.44 -15.50
N ASP A 228 0.11 8.59 -15.87
CA ASP A 228 0.30 7.28 -15.24
C ASP A 228 0.81 7.46 -13.80
N ALA A 229 1.77 8.35 -13.58
CA ALA A 229 2.26 8.68 -12.24
C ALA A 229 1.20 9.33 -11.34
N LEU A 230 0.25 10.07 -11.92
CA LEU A 230 -0.87 10.62 -11.16
C LEU A 230 -1.77 9.52 -10.59
N GLY A 231 -2.01 8.44 -11.35
CA GLY A 231 -2.75 7.27 -10.88
C GLY A 231 -2.04 6.58 -9.69
N ASP A 232 -0.73 6.37 -9.81
CA ASP A 232 0.09 5.77 -8.76
C ASP A 232 0.12 6.66 -7.50
N ALA A 233 0.23 7.98 -7.65
CA ALA A 233 0.20 8.91 -6.52
C ALA A 233 -1.16 8.98 -5.83
N VAL A 234 -2.26 8.88 -6.58
CA VAL A 234 -3.62 8.77 -6.04
C VAL A 234 -3.77 7.49 -5.22
N ASN A 235 -3.30 6.36 -5.73
CA ASN A 235 -3.32 5.09 -5.00
C ASN A 235 -2.52 5.21 -3.69
N ALA A 236 -1.28 5.75 -3.76
CA ALA A 236 -0.45 5.95 -2.58
C ALA A 236 -1.11 6.88 -1.55
N ALA A 237 -1.71 7.99 -1.97
CA ALA A 237 -2.43 8.91 -1.08
C ALA A 237 -3.63 8.22 -0.39
N VAL A 238 -4.35 7.36 -1.12
CA VAL A 238 -5.43 6.55 -0.54
C VAL A 238 -4.87 5.55 0.46
N GLU A 239 -3.82 4.81 0.16
CA GLU A 239 -3.22 3.82 1.08
C GLU A 239 -2.83 4.43 2.42
N VAL A 240 -2.20 5.61 2.41
CA VAL A 240 -1.79 6.31 3.65
C VAL A 240 -2.87 7.23 4.24
N ASN A 241 -4.10 7.18 3.71
CA ASN A 241 -5.26 7.94 4.18
C ASN A 241 -5.07 9.48 4.17
N ARG A 242 -4.42 10.02 3.12
CA ARG A 242 -4.19 11.46 2.95
C ARG A 242 -5.21 12.09 1.99
N THR A 243 -6.35 12.48 2.56
CA THR A 243 -7.46 13.12 1.80
C THR A 243 -7.06 14.47 1.21
N ASP A 244 -6.20 15.22 1.89
CA ASP A 244 -5.68 16.52 1.43
C ASP A 244 -4.84 16.39 0.15
N ILE A 245 -3.95 15.39 0.10
CA ILE A 245 -3.15 15.09 -1.10
C ILE A 245 -4.04 14.59 -2.24
N LEU A 246 -4.96 13.67 -1.93
CA LEU A 246 -5.93 13.17 -2.92
C LEU A 246 -6.72 14.33 -3.53
N GLN A 247 -7.26 15.22 -2.71
CA GLN A 247 -8.02 16.40 -3.15
C GLN A 247 -7.18 17.29 -4.06
N MET A 248 -5.94 17.59 -3.67
CA MET A 248 -5.04 18.40 -4.48
C MET A 248 -4.78 17.79 -5.86
N ILE A 249 -4.48 16.49 -5.93
CA ILE A 249 -4.20 15.81 -7.19
C ILE A 249 -5.42 15.83 -8.11
N VAL A 250 -6.61 15.46 -7.60
CA VAL A 250 -7.83 15.37 -8.43
C VAL A 250 -8.33 16.74 -8.90
N GLU A 251 -8.20 17.79 -8.08
CA GLU A 251 -8.62 19.15 -8.44
C GLU A 251 -7.70 19.80 -9.49
N ARG A 252 -6.38 19.53 -9.42
CA ARG A 252 -5.41 20.17 -10.34
C ARG A 252 -5.18 19.43 -11.64
N ARG A 253 -5.19 18.11 -11.62
CA ARG A 253 -4.72 17.31 -12.76
C ARG A 253 -5.74 16.31 -13.29
N HIS A 254 -6.85 16.08 -12.60
CA HIS A 254 -7.91 15.15 -13.00
C HIS A 254 -7.36 13.78 -13.49
N PRO A 255 -6.78 12.98 -12.57
CA PRO A 255 -6.16 11.71 -12.94
C PRO A 255 -7.17 10.78 -13.62
N ARG A 256 -6.73 10.09 -14.66
CA ARG A 256 -7.61 9.21 -15.45
C ARG A 256 -7.77 7.83 -14.84
N ASP A 257 -6.73 7.32 -14.17
CA ASP A 257 -6.76 6.01 -13.51
C ASP A 257 -6.94 6.15 -12.00
N ILE A 258 -8.17 5.99 -11.58
CA ILE A 258 -8.58 6.02 -10.17
C ILE A 258 -9.11 4.65 -9.69
N GLY A 259 -9.00 3.62 -10.57
CA GLY A 259 -9.67 2.35 -10.34
C GLY A 259 -9.20 1.63 -9.08
N ALA A 260 -7.90 1.47 -8.93
CA ALA A 260 -7.32 0.82 -7.75
C ALA A 260 -7.55 1.64 -6.48
N ALA A 261 -7.42 2.97 -6.56
CA ALA A 261 -7.68 3.87 -5.45
C ALA A 261 -9.14 3.78 -4.95
N LEU A 262 -10.09 3.72 -5.89
CA LEU A 262 -11.52 3.59 -5.55
C LEU A 262 -11.80 2.26 -4.85
N GLU A 263 -11.20 1.16 -5.33
CA GLU A 263 -11.32 -0.15 -4.71
C GLU A 263 -10.71 -0.18 -3.30
N HIS A 264 -9.49 0.34 -3.12
CA HIS A 264 -8.84 0.42 -1.80
C HIS A 264 -9.63 1.30 -0.83
N ALA A 265 -10.11 2.48 -1.28
CA ALA A 265 -10.93 3.34 -0.45
C ALA A 265 -12.25 2.67 -0.03
N ALA A 266 -12.83 1.84 -0.91
CA ALA A 266 -14.04 1.10 -0.62
C ALA A 266 -13.81 -0.08 0.33
N LEU A 267 -12.65 -0.76 0.23
CA LEU A 267 -12.25 -1.84 1.14
C LEU A 267 -12.04 -1.34 2.59
N ASP A 268 -11.59 -0.10 2.74
CA ASP A 268 -11.25 0.50 4.03
C ASP A 268 -12.33 1.43 4.61
N ASP A 269 -13.53 1.45 4.01
CA ASP A 269 -14.69 2.31 4.38
C ASP A 269 -14.38 3.83 4.40
N ARG A 270 -13.51 4.29 3.49
CA ARG A 270 -13.11 5.69 3.40
C ARG A 270 -14.09 6.51 2.57
N CYS A 271 -15.31 6.65 3.08
CA CYS A 271 -16.44 7.30 2.36
C CYS A 271 -16.10 8.65 1.76
N GLY A 272 -15.33 9.51 2.48
CA GLY A 272 -14.92 10.82 1.98
C GLY A 272 -14.02 10.75 0.74
N MET A 273 -13.08 9.79 0.72
CA MET A 273 -12.22 9.55 -0.45
C MET A 273 -12.99 8.94 -1.61
N VAL A 274 -13.89 7.99 -1.33
CA VAL A 274 -14.78 7.41 -2.37
C VAL A 274 -15.62 8.51 -3.01
N GLN A 275 -16.23 9.41 -2.23
CA GLN A 275 -17.01 10.53 -2.74
C GLN A 275 -16.15 11.44 -3.62
N LEU A 276 -14.97 11.83 -3.14
CA LEU A 276 -14.04 12.69 -3.86
C LEU A 276 -13.61 12.10 -5.21
N LEU A 277 -13.29 10.80 -5.23
CA LEU A 277 -12.92 10.07 -6.45
C LEU A 277 -14.08 9.98 -7.44
N LEU A 278 -15.30 9.72 -6.96
CA LEU A 278 -16.51 9.65 -7.80
C LEU A 278 -16.89 11.01 -8.40
N ASP A 279 -16.74 12.10 -7.65
CA ASP A 279 -17.09 13.45 -8.10
C ASP A 279 -16.09 13.97 -9.14
N ASN A 280 -14.85 13.51 -9.09
CA ASN A 280 -13.79 13.89 -10.03
C ASN A 280 -13.48 12.80 -11.10
N SER A 281 -14.29 11.73 -11.14
CA SER A 281 -14.12 10.71 -12.16
C SER A 281 -14.54 11.25 -13.53
N PRO A 282 -13.72 11.10 -14.58
CA PRO A 282 -14.08 11.54 -15.92
C PRO A 282 -15.30 10.77 -16.45
N GLU A 283 -16.21 11.45 -17.16
CA GLU A 283 -17.32 10.77 -17.82
C GLU A 283 -16.80 9.79 -18.89
N GLU A 284 -17.44 8.62 -18.98
CA GLU A 284 -17.05 7.52 -19.89
C GLU A 284 -16.90 7.97 -21.35
N LYS A 285 -17.69 8.98 -21.77
CA LYS A 285 -17.65 9.56 -23.12
C LYS A 285 -16.35 10.33 -23.37
N ASP A 286 -15.86 11.07 -22.40
CA ASP A 286 -14.65 11.91 -22.54
C ASP A 286 -13.40 11.06 -22.59
N VAL A 287 -13.36 9.97 -21.83
CA VAL A 287 -12.28 8.98 -21.84
C VAL A 287 -12.23 8.26 -23.19
N TYR A 288 -13.36 7.79 -23.70
CA TYR A 288 -13.44 7.11 -25.00
C TYR A 288 -13.04 8.03 -26.16
N LEU A 289 -13.45 9.28 -26.14
CA LEU A 289 -13.11 10.26 -27.18
C LEU A 289 -11.62 10.60 -27.19
N SER A 290 -11.03 10.80 -26.02
CA SER A 290 -9.59 11.12 -25.88
C SER A 290 -8.70 9.96 -26.25
N ALA A 291 -9.03 8.72 -25.88
CA ALA A 291 -8.32 7.51 -26.27
C ALA A 291 -8.36 7.26 -27.78
N ARG A 292 -9.53 7.50 -28.40
CA ARG A 292 -9.71 7.37 -29.85
C ARG A 292 -8.94 8.42 -30.67
N ILE A 293 -8.84 9.65 -30.15
CA ILE A 293 -8.06 10.72 -30.77
C ILE A 293 -6.56 10.43 -30.65
N ALA A 294 -6.12 9.83 -29.56
CA ALA A 294 -4.72 9.47 -29.32
C ALA A 294 -4.26 8.20 -30.08
N GLY A 295 -5.18 7.45 -30.72
CA GLY A 295 -4.85 6.23 -31.45
C GLY A 295 -4.41 5.05 -30.58
N ASP A 296 -4.67 5.10 -29.29
CA ASP A 296 -4.20 4.15 -28.29
C ASP A 296 -5.33 3.18 -27.90
N SER A 297 -5.40 2.04 -28.61
CA SER A 297 -6.42 1.01 -28.36
C SER A 297 -6.19 0.25 -27.04
N ASP A 298 -4.98 0.23 -26.53
CA ASP A 298 -4.63 -0.49 -25.29
C ASP A 298 -5.01 0.32 -24.04
N ARG A 299 -4.96 1.66 -24.14
CA ARG A 299 -5.37 2.55 -23.06
C ARG A 299 -6.88 2.52 -22.79
N SER A 300 -7.71 2.34 -23.80
CA SER A 300 -9.17 2.29 -23.61
C SER A 300 -9.66 1.15 -22.71
N SER A 301 -8.87 0.08 -22.55
CA SER A 301 -9.21 -1.06 -21.68
C SER A 301 -8.84 -0.84 -20.20
N ARG A 302 -7.88 0.03 -19.92
CA ARG A 302 -7.46 0.36 -18.53
C ARG A 302 -8.41 1.34 -17.83
N TRP A 303 -9.15 2.15 -18.60
CA TRP A 303 -9.90 3.32 -18.12
C TRP A 303 -11.40 3.08 -17.97
N ASN A 304 -11.83 1.86 -17.75
CA ASN A 304 -13.25 1.57 -17.58
C ASN A 304 -13.72 1.96 -16.17
N THR A 305 -14.10 3.22 -15.98
CA THR A 305 -14.64 3.76 -14.71
C THR A 305 -15.77 2.87 -14.17
N GLN A 306 -16.62 2.33 -15.05
CA GLN A 306 -17.68 1.41 -14.65
C GLN A 306 -17.16 0.11 -14.06
N ARG A 307 -16.07 -0.43 -14.61
CA ARG A 307 -15.41 -1.64 -14.08
C ARG A 307 -14.83 -1.37 -12.69
N SER A 308 -14.20 -0.21 -12.51
CA SER A 308 -13.64 0.21 -11.22
C SER A 308 -14.73 0.41 -10.16
N ILE A 309 -15.84 1.07 -10.52
CA ILE A 309 -17.01 1.22 -9.65
C ILE A 309 -17.59 -0.16 -9.28
N ASN A 310 -17.68 -1.08 -10.24
CA ASN A 310 -18.18 -2.43 -9.99
C ASN A 310 -17.25 -3.24 -9.08
N ALA A 311 -15.93 -3.08 -9.20
CA ALA A 311 -14.96 -3.69 -8.29
C ALA A 311 -15.06 -3.12 -6.88
N ALA A 312 -15.13 -1.79 -6.77
CA ALA A 312 -15.26 -1.08 -5.50
C ALA A 312 -16.53 -1.46 -4.73
N ILE A 313 -17.69 -1.58 -5.44
CA ILE A 313 -18.94 -1.97 -4.79
C ILE A 313 -18.90 -3.42 -4.29
N THR A 314 -18.24 -4.29 -5.03
CA THR A 314 -18.02 -5.68 -4.63
C THR A 314 -17.12 -5.74 -3.38
N ALA A 315 -16.07 -4.94 -3.33
CA ALA A 315 -15.16 -4.80 -2.20
C ALA A 315 -15.91 -4.28 -0.95
N ALA A 316 -16.70 -3.21 -1.08
CA ALA A 316 -17.53 -2.67 -0.01
C ALA A 316 -18.55 -3.71 0.50
N ALA A 317 -19.20 -4.45 -0.40
CA ALA A 317 -20.15 -5.49 -0.04
C ALA A 317 -19.49 -6.65 0.73
N THR A 318 -18.30 -7.06 0.32
CA THR A 318 -17.53 -8.14 0.98
C THR A 318 -17.17 -7.79 2.42
N ARG A 319 -16.87 -6.52 2.69
CA ARG A 319 -16.50 -6.02 4.01
C ARG A 319 -17.69 -5.53 4.85
N GLY A 320 -18.86 -5.36 4.25
CA GLY A 320 -20.06 -4.87 4.92
C GLY A 320 -20.11 -3.35 5.11
N HIS A 321 -19.36 -2.58 4.31
CA HIS A 321 -19.27 -1.13 4.40
C HIS A 321 -20.49 -0.46 3.76
N LEU A 322 -21.55 -0.29 4.55
CA LEU A 322 -22.89 0.14 4.07
C LEU A 322 -22.90 1.55 3.49
N GLU A 323 -22.24 2.51 4.13
CA GLU A 323 -22.24 3.90 3.65
C GLU A 323 -21.45 4.05 2.36
N THR A 324 -20.31 3.43 2.25
CA THR A 324 -19.53 3.34 1.00
C THR A 324 -20.36 2.68 -0.12
N ALA A 325 -21.04 1.59 0.20
CA ALA A 325 -21.92 0.92 -0.77
C ALA A 325 -23.08 1.80 -1.21
N ARG A 326 -23.66 2.65 -0.34
CA ARG A 326 -24.70 3.61 -0.70
C ARG A 326 -24.22 4.64 -1.73
N LEU A 327 -23.00 5.15 -1.57
CA LEU A 327 -22.38 6.09 -2.51
C LEU A 327 -22.20 5.45 -3.89
N LEU A 328 -21.66 4.24 -3.91
CA LEU A 328 -21.37 3.49 -5.14
C LEU A 328 -22.63 2.97 -5.84
N ALA A 329 -23.68 2.63 -5.09
CA ALA A 329 -24.90 2.01 -5.60
C ALA A 329 -25.65 2.87 -6.65
N ASN A 330 -25.44 4.19 -6.66
CA ASN A 330 -26.03 5.09 -7.66
C ASN A 330 -25.25 5.15 -8.98
N LYS A 331 -24.02 4.67 -8.96
CA LYS A 331 -23.10 4.70 -10.10
C LYS A 331 -22.80 3.30 -10.68
N CYS A 332 -23.14 2.22 -9.97
CA CYS A 332 -22.91 0.85 -10.46
C CYS A 332 -23.98 0.40 -11.46
N ASN A 333 -23.66 -0.59 -12.29
CA ASN A 333 -24.64 -1.22 -13.15
C ASN A 333 -25.42 -2.34 -12.43
N ASP A 334 -26.54 -2.76 -13.05
CA ASP A 334 -27.47 -3.75 -12.46
C ASP A 334 -26.79 -5.12 -12.22
N SER A 335 -25.79 -5.47 -13.00
CA SER A 335 -25.03 -6.73 -12.84
C SER A 335 -24.15 -6.69 -11.60
N ALA A 336 -23.42 -5.57 -11.38
CA ALA A 336 -22.60 -5.38 -10.19
C ALA A 336 -23.47 -5.27 -8.93
N ALA A 337 -24.63 -4.61 -9.02
CA ALA A 337 -25.62 -4.57 -7.96
C ALA A 337 -26.11 -5.99 -7.61
N GLY A 338 -26.32 -6.86 -8.61
CA GLY A 338 -26.67 -8.26 -8.39
C GLY A 338 -25.58 -9.06 -7.70
N MET A 339 -24.32 -8.83 -8.06
CA MET A 339 -23.18 -9.47 -7.41
C MET A 339 -23.02 -8.97 -5.96
N ALA A 340 -23.11 -7.67 -5.73
CA ALA A 340 -23.07 -7.08 -4.39
C ALA A 340 -24.23 -7.59 -3.49
N LEU A 341 -25.43 -7.75 -4.06
CA LEU A 341 -26.57 -8.36 -3.38
C LEU A 341 -26.26 -9.80 -2.94
N LYS A 342 -25.72 -10.62 -3.85
CA LYS A 342 -25.34 -12.01 -3.54
C LYS A 342 -24.32 -12.05 -2.40
N ILE A 343 -23.27 -11.24 -2.48
CA ILE A 343 -22.24 -11.16 -1.44
C ILE A 343 -22.84 -10.72 -0.10
N ALA A 344 -23.68 -9.68 -0.10
CA ALA A 344 -24.35 -9.22 1.11
C ALA A 344 -25.18 -10.30 1.79
N VAL A 345 -25.81 -11.18 1.00
CA VAL A 345 -26.53 -12.37 1.47
C VAL A 345 -25.56 -13.40 2.05
N GLU A 346 -24.50 -13.75 1.33
CA GLU A 346 -23.49 -14.73 1.76
C GLU A 346 -22.80 -14.30 3.07
N THR A 347 -22.60 -13.00 3.25
CA THR A 347 -22.01 -12.40 4.47
C THR A 347 -23.01 -11.96 5.54
N SER A 348 -24.31 -12.23 5.33
CA SER A 348 -25.42 -11.92 6.24
C SER A 348 -25.61 -10.42 6.57
N HIS A 349 -25.28 -9.54 5.65
CA HIS A 349 -25.45 -8.09 5.79
C HIS A 349 -26.83 -7.65 5.31
N LEU A 350 -27.86 -7.73 6.19
CA LEU A 350 -29.27 -7.47 5.84
C LEU A 350 -29.52 -6.08 5.22
N GLU A 351 -28.99 -5.02 5.83
CA GLU A 351 -29.22 -3.64 5.33
C GLU A 351 -28.52 -3.41 3.97
N MET A 352 -27.38 -4.03 3.75
CA MET A 352 -26.68 -4.06 2.47
C MET A 352 -27.52 -4.79 1.42
N ALA A 353 -28.06 -5.96 1.76
CA ALA A 353 -28.95 -6.72 0.87
C ALA A 353 -30.18 -5.89 0.47
N LYS A 354 -30.85 -5.25 1.42
CA LYS A 354 -32.00 -4.36 1.15
C LYS A 354 -31.66 -3.21 0.19
N LEU A 355 -30.44 -2.63 0.31
CA LEU A 355 -29.99 -1.57 -0.57
C LEU A 355 -29.94 -2.02 -2.04
N PHE A 356 -29.48 -3.26 -2.29
CA PHE A 356 -29.28 -3.77 -3.65
C PHE A 356 -30.46 -4.50 -4.25
N ILE A 357 -31.47 -4.91 -3.47
CA ILE A 357 -32.66 -5.62 -3.99
C ILE A 357 -33.34 -4.84 -5.11
N THR A 358 -33.50 -3.52 -4.96
CA THR A 358 -34.20 -2.69 -5.94
C THR A 358 -33.38 -2.41 -7.21
N LYS A 359 -32.04 -2.49 -7.10
CA LYS A 359 -31.08 -2.12 -8.17
C LYS A 359 -30.56 -3.33 -8.96
N SER A 360 -30.72 -4.54 -8.43
CA SER A 360 -30.17 -5.75 -9.01
C SER A 360 -30.97 -6.23 -10.21
N ASN A 361 -30.30 -6.84 -11.18
CA ASN A 361 -30.92 -7.54 -12.28
C ASN A 361 -31.67 -8.80 -11.81
N PRO A 362 -32.62 -9.34 -12.60
CA PRO A 362 -33.37 -10.56 -12.21
C PRO A 362 -32.50 -11.76 -11.87
N VAL A 363 -31.40 -11.96 -12.59
CA VAL A 363 -30.47 -13.07 -12.34
C VAL A 363 -29.81 -12.95 -10.96
N GLY A 364 -29.29 -11.75 -10.61
CA GLY A 364 -28.71 -11.48 -9.31
C GLY A 364 -29.69 -11.68 -8.16
N LYS A 365 -30.97 -11.29 -8.33
CA LYS A 365 -32.03 -11.52 -7.34
C LYS A 365 -32.30 -13.00 -7.13
N VAL A 366 -32.35 -13.80 -8.21
CA VAL A 366 -32.54 -15.25 -8.12
C VAL A 366 -31.36 -15.90 -7.37
N ASP A 367 -30.13 -15.56 -7.74
CA ASP A 367 -28.93 -16.12 -7.10
C ASP A 367 -28.87 -15.72 -5.60
N ALA A 368 -29.23 -14.49 -5.28
CA ALA A 368 -29.32 -14.01 -3.90
C ALA A 368 -30.44 -14.73 -3.12
N LEU A 369 -31.60 -14.95 -3.74
CA LEU A 369 -32.70 -15.68 -3.09
C LEU A 369 -32.28 -17.14 -2.79
N VAL A 370 -31.62 -17.79 -3.74
CA VAL A 370 -31.11 -19.16 -3.53
C VAL A 370 -30.09 -19.18 -2.38
N ALA A 371 -29.13 -18.23 -2.36
CA ALA A 371 -28.14 -18.11 -1.29
C ALA A 371 -28.79 -17.84 0.07
N ALA A 372 -29.75 -16.91 0.14
CA ALA A 372 -30.50 -16.60 1.36
C ALA A 372 -31.27 -17.80 1.91
N VAL A 373 -31.87 -18.58 1.01
CA VAL A 373 -32.60 -19.79 1.36
C VAL A 373 -31.66 -20.87 1.89
N LEU A 374 -30.52 -21.10 1.24
CA LEU A 374 -29.52 -22.08 1.65
C LEU A 374 -28.88 -21.75 2.99
N ASN A 375 -28.76 -20.46 3.30
CA ASN A 375 -28.21 -19.93 4.56
C ASN A 375 -29.30 -19.68 5.63
N GLU A 376 -30.57 -20.09 5.38
CA GLU A 376 -31.70 -19.95 6.29
C GLU A 376 -31.98 -18.49 6.76
N GLN A 377 -31.66 -17.49 5.92
CA GLN A 377 -31.80 -16.06 6.23
C GLN A 377 -33.23 -15.54 5.93
N LEU A 378 -34.17 -15.85 6.81
CA LEU A 378 -35.60 -15.58 6.61
C LEU A 378 -35.92 -14.11 6.33
N ASP A 379 -35.23 -13.17 6.99
CA ASP A 379 -35.46 -11.73 6.81
C ASP A 379 -35.09 -11.27 5.40
N ILE A 380 -34.00 -11.78 4.86
CA ILE A 380 -33.55 -11.49 3.48
C ILE A 380 -34.47 -12.17 2.47
N VAL A 381 -34.86 -13.41 2.71
CA VAL A 381 -35.84 -14.13 1.88
C VAL A 381 -37.13 -13.33 1.80
N THR A 382 -37.67 -12.87 2.93
CA THR A 382 -38.90 -12.06 2.97
C THR A 382 -38.75 -10.76 2.16
N ALA A 383 -37.64 -10.03 2.36
CA ALA A 383 -37.38 -8.78 1.64
C ALA A 383 -37.23 -8.99 0.11
N LEU A 384 -36.63 -10.11 -0.31
CA LEU A 384 -36.49 -10.47 -1.73
C LEU A 384 -37.84 -10.86 -2.34
N LEU A 385 -38.67 -11.60 -1.59
CA LEU A 385 -40.01 -12.00 -2.08
C LEU A 385 -40.98 -10.82 -2.17
N GLU A 386 -40.91 -9.85 -1.28
CA GLU A 386 -41.71 -8.62 -1.35
C GLU A 386 -41.39 -7.77 -2.60
N ASN A 387 -40.16 -7.84 -3.10
CA ASN A 387 -39.67 -7.08 -4.25
C ASN A 387 -39.43 -7.95 -5.50
N GLY A 388 -39.80 -9.23 -5.45
CA GLY A 388 -39.60 -10.20 -6.53
C GLY A 388 -40.82 -10.39 -7.41
N ASP A 389 -40.59 -10.82 -8.67
CA ASP A 389 -41.65 -11.31 -9.55
C ASP A 389 -41.84 -12.83 -9.38
N THR A 390 -42.98 -13.33 -9.85
CA THR A 390 -43.33 -14.76 -9.79
C THR A 390 -42.29 -15.65 -10.50
N ARG A 391 -41.70 -15.16 -11.58
CA ARG A 391 -40.67 -15.89 -12.34
C ARG A 391 -39.38 -16.09 -11.54
N MET A 392 -39.01 -15.14 -10.69
CA MET A 392 -37.86 -15.25 -9.77
C MET A 392 -38.10 -16.37 -8.77
N ILE A 393 -39.32 -16.45 -8.18
CA ILE A 393 -39.68 -17.50 -7.25
C ILE A 393 -39.65 -18.90 -7.92
N GLU A 394 -40.14 -18.99 -9.15
CA GLU A 394 -40.11 -20.22 -9.96
C GLU A 394 -38.66 -20.72 -10.15
N GLN A 395 -37.77 -19.84 -10.59
CA GLN A 395 -36.36 -20.19 -10.81
C GLN A 395 -35.66 -20.59 -9.49
N ALA A 396 -35.91 -19.84 -8.42
CA ALA A 396 -35.34 -20.13 -7.11
C ALA A 396 -35.83 -21.51 -6.56
N LEU A 397 -37.10 -21.83 -6.72
CA LEU A 397 -37.66 -23.10 -6.33
C LEU A 397 -36.94 -24.30 -6.97
N VAL A 398 -36.73 -24.23 -8.30
CA VAL A 398 -36.04 -25.30 -9.02
C VAL A 398 -34.59 -25.45 -8.51
N LYS A 399 -33.86 -24.35 -8.32
CA LYS A 399 -32.47 -24.37 -7.83
C LYS A 399 -32.39 -24.89 -6.39
N VAL A 400 -33.25 -24.40 -5.50
CA VAL A 400 -33.29 -24.81 -4.07
C VAL A 400 -33.62 -26.29 -3.93
N SER A 401 -34.60 -26.77 -4.72
CA SER A 401 -35.00 -28.17 -4.72
C SER A 401 -33.93 -29.10 -5.29
N SER A 402 -33.24 -28.67 -6.32
CA SER A 402 -32.09 -29.41 -6.89
C SER A 402 -30.92 -29.50 -5.89
N ALA A 403 -30.77 -28.51 -5.00
CA ALA A 403 -29.83 -28.54 -3.88
C ALA A 403 -30.29 -29.40 -2.69
N GLY A 404 -31.52 -30.00 -2.72
CA GLY A 404 -32.04 -30.89 -1.72
C GLY A 404 -32.66 -30.21 -0.49
N ASN A 405 -32.86 -28.91 -0.48
CA ASN A 405 -33.48 -28.19 0.63
C ASN A 405 -35.02 -28.18 0.52
N HIS A 406 -35.62 -29.33 0.82
CA HIS A 406 -37.08 -29.55 0.69
C HIS A 406 -37.91 -28.67 1.62
N ALA A 407 -37.44 -28.40 2.85
CA ALA A 407 -38.18 -27.61 3.83
C ALA A 407 -38.35 -26.16 3.37
N MET A 408 -37.33 -25.58 2.75
CA MET A 408 -37.39 -24.22 2.27
C MET A 408 -38.12 -24.12 0.92
N ALA A 409 -37.99 -25.13 0.06
CA ALA A 409 -38.79 -25.25 -1.16
C ALA A 409 -40.28 -25.20 -0.83
N GLN A 410 -40.72 -25.88 0.23
CA GLN A 410 -42.12 -25.84 0.68
C GLN A 410 -42.57 -24.41 1.10
N LYS A 411 -41.73 -23.67 1.84
CA LYS A 411 -42.05 -22.27 2.22
C LYS A 411 -42.16 -21.36 1.02
N LEU A 412 -41.32 -21.56 0.00
CA LEU A 412 -41.41 -20.81 -1.25
C LEU A 412 -42.66 -21.16 -2.06
N LEU A 413 -43.07 -22.42 -2.06
CA LEU A 413 -44.32 -22.90 -2.71
C LEU A 413 -45.55 -22.20 -2.15
N GLU A 414 -45.60 -21.94 -0.84
CA GLU A 414 -46.69 -21.21 -0.18
C GLU A 414 -46.91 -19.79 -0.73
N LYS A 415 -45.87 -19.24 -1.37
CA LYS A 415 -45.90 -17.88 -1.97
C LYS A 415 -46.21 -17.90 -3.47
N CYS A 416 -46.25 -19.08 -4.12
CA CYS A 416 -46.53 -19.20 -5.52
C CYS A 416 -48.07 -19.13 -5.80
N ASP A 417 -48.42 -18.45 -6.89
CA ASP A 417 -49.79 -18.55 -7.45
C ASP A 417 -49.95 -19.88 -8.21
N PRO A 418 -51.21 -20.34 -8.44
CA PRO A 418 -51.47 -21.63 -9.08
C PRO A 418 -50.85 -21.83 -10.45
N ASP A 419 -50.78 -20.76 -11.27
CA ASP A 419 -50.20 -20.81 -12.62
C ASP A 419 -48.68 -20.95 -12.54
N SER A 420 -48.02 -20.23 -11.61
CA SER A 420 -46.60 -20.38 -11.32
C SER A 420 -46.28 -21.78 -10.78
N CYS A 421 -47.12 -22.33 -9.88
CA CYS A 421 -46.95 -23.69 -9.39
C CYS A 421 -46.94 -24.71 -10.56
N LYS A 422 -47.81 -24.57 -11.52
CA LYS A 422 -47.84 -25.45 -12.71
C LYS A 422 -46.54 -25.34 -13.51
N ARG A 423 -46.07 -24.12 -13.79
CA ARG A 423 -44.80 -23.89 -14.52
C ARG A 423 -43.58 -24.43 -13.78
N VAL A 424 -43.55 -24.28 -12.46
CA VAL A 424 -42.50 -24.84 -11.59
C VAL A 424 -42.50 -26.36 -11.68
N PHE A 425 -43.68 -26.98 -11.60
CA PHE A 425 -43.84 -28.43 -11.68
C PHE A 425 -43.34 -28.99 -13.04
N GLU A 426 -43.76 -28.38 -14.13
CA GLU A 426 -43.29 -28.71 -15.47
C GLU A 426 -41.79 -28.57 -15.62
N THR A 427 -41.23 -27.44 -15.12
CA THR A 427 -39.79 -27.16 -15.16
C THR A 427 -38.99 -28.14 -14.27
N ALA A 428 -39.49 -28.49 -13.09
CA ALA A 428 -38.89 -29.49 -12.21
C ALA A 428 -38.85 -30.86 -12.88
N ALA A 429 -39.95 -31.25 -13.55
CA ALA A 429 -40.01 -32.50 -14.30
C ALA A 429 -39.04 -32.51 -15.50
N ALA A 430 -38.95 -31.39 -16.24
CA ALA A 430 -38.02 -31.24 -17.33
C ALA A 430 -36.54 -31.29 -16.93
N ASN A 431 -36.21 -30.85 -15.70
CA ASN A 431 -34.84 -30.84 -15.15
C ASN A 431 -34.53 -32.07 -14.25
N GLY A 432 -35.43 -32.98 -14.08
CA GLY A 432 -35.20 -34.22 -13.29
C GLY A 432 -35.21 -34.03 -11.78
N VAL A 433 -35.80 -32.94 -11.25
CA VAL A 433 -35.83 -32.64 -9.81
C VAL A 433 -36.92 -33.46 -9.10
N VAL A 434 -36.62 -34.75 -8.81
CA VAL A 434 -37.56 -35.72 -8.27
C VAL A 434 -38.23 -35.22 -6.99
N GLY A 435 -37.46 -34.67 -6.04
CA GLY A 435 -37.98 -34.24 -4.72
C GLY A 435 -39.06 -33.14 -4.84
N LEU A 436 -38.88 -32.16 -5.76
CA LEU A 436 -39.88 -31.11 -5.97
C LEU A 436 -41.13 -31.64 -6.66
N VAL A 437 -40.96 -32.53 -7.65
CA VAL A 437 -42.08 -33.17 -8.33
C VAL A 437 -42.92 -33.99 -7.33
N GLN A 438 -42.30 -34.76 -6.43
CA GLN A 438 -43.01 -35.50 -5.36
C GLN A 438 -43.78 -34.58 -4.41
N GLN A 439 -43.17 -33.47 -3.97
CA GLN A 439 -43.86 -32.52 -3.08
C GLN A 439 -45.07 -31.85 -3.70
N MET A 440 -45.05 -31.62 -5.01
CA MET A 440 -46.10 -30.91 -5.73
C MET A 440 -47.18 -31.83 -6.32
N LEU A 441 -46.89 -33.15 -6.47
CA LEU A 441 -47.71 -34.07 -7.21
C LEU A 441 -49.16 -34.09 -6.72
N ASP A 442 -49.38 -34.08 -5.38
CA ASP A 442 -50.72 -34.15 -4.81
C ASP A 442 -51.59 -32.93 -5.11
N GLN A 443 -50.96 -31.77 -5.37
CA GLN A 443 -51.63 -30.50 -5.66
C GLN A 443 -51.93 -30.32 -7.16
N MET A 444 -51.37 -31.17 -8.03
CA MET A 444 -51.54 -31.07 -9.49
C MET A 444 -52.68 -31.97 -9.96
N ASP A 445 -53.38 -31.56 -11.03
CA ASP A 445 -54.35 -32.38 -11.72
C ASP A 445 -53.68 -33.43 -12.66
N GLU A 446 -54.46 -34.41 -13.11
CA GLU A 446 -53.98 -35.52 -13.97
C GLU A 446 -53.40 -35.02 -15.30
N ARG A 447 -53.96 -33.94 -15.83
CA ARG A 447 -53.50 -33.34 -17.08
C ARG A 447 -52.14 -32.62 -16.91
N SER A 448 -51.97 -31.86 -15.86
CA SER A 448 -50.69 -31.25 -15.52
C SER A 448 -49.62 -32.30 -15.22
N ALA A 449 -49.96 -33.41 -14.56
CA ALA A 449 -49.06 -34.53 -14.40
C ALA A 449 -48.67 -35.19 -15.74
N GLY A 450 -49.59 -35.28 -16.67
CA GLY A 450 -49.35 -35.79 -18.04
C GLY A 450 -48.43 -34.85 -18.86
N ASP A 451 -48.64 -33.53 -18.79
CA ASP A 451 -47.76 -32.54 -19.44
C ASP A 451 -46.34 -32.59 -18.86
N ALA A 452 -46.20 -32.69 -17.55
CA ALA A 452 -44.90 -32.85 -16.87
C ALA A 452 -44.22 -34.18 -17.22
N LEU A 453 -45.00 -35.29 -17.27
CA LEU A 453 -44.52 -36.61 -17.66
C LEU A 453 -43.90 -36.58 -19.10
N ARG A 454 -44.57 -35.89 -20.05
CA ARG A 454 -44.07 -35.71 -21.41
C ARG A 454 -42.71 -34.99 -21.41
N LEU A 455 -42.53 -33.93 -20.60
CA LEU A 455 -41.28 -33.19 -20.50
C LEU A 455 -40.15 -34.01 -19.88
N ALA A 456 -40.45 -34.76 -18.78
CA ALA A 456 -39.51 -35.67 -18.17
C ALA A 456 -39.07 -36.80 -19.13
N ALA A 457 -40.01 -37.33 -19.85
CA ALA A 457 -39.78 -38.41 -20.86
C ALA A 457 -38.88 -37.89 -22.01
N MET A 458 -39.15 -36.69 -22.52
CA MET A 458 -38.34 -36.05 -23.55
C MET A 458 -36.88 -35.93 -23.16
N ASN A 459 -36.60 -35.56 -21.88
CA ASN A 459 -35.25 -35.35 -21.38
C ASN A 459 -34.62 -36.64 -20.79
N GLY A 460 -35.38 -37.75 -20.65
CA GLY A 460 -34.85 -39.02 -20.20
C GLY A 460 -34.76 -39.18 -18.68
N HIS A 461 -35.53 -38.44 -17.91
CA HIS A 461 -35.53 -38.48 -16.43
C HIS A 461 -36.38 -39.63 -15.89
N THR A 462 -35.85 -40.87 -15.91
CA THR A 462 -36.53 -42.08 -15.54
C THR A 462 -37.20 -42.10 -14.15
N GLU A 463 -36.54 -41.55 -13.13
CA GLU A 463 -37.08 -41.49 -11.77
C GLU A 463 -38.26 -40.52 -11.66
N VAL A 464 -38.20 -39.38 -12.35
CA VAL A 464 -39.36 -38.46 -12.41
C VAL A 464 -40.52 -39.09 -13.17
N VAL A 465 -40.24 -39.84 -14.26
CA VAL A 465 -41.25 -40.58 -15.02
C VAL A 465 -41.98 -41.58 -14.11
N LYS A 466 -41.25 -42.38 -13.29
CA LYS A 466 -41.86 -43.31 -12.34
C LYS A 466 -42.83 -42.62 -11.36
N VAL A 467 -42.43 -41.47 -10.82
CA VAL A 467 -43.25 -40.69 -9.88
C VAL A 467 -44.52 -40.17 -10.56
N LEU A 468 -44.40 -39.60 -11.77
CA LEU A 468 -45.51 -38.97 -12.50
C LEU A 468 -46.53 -39.99 -13.04
N LEU A 469 -46.08 -41.21 -13.37
CA LEU A 469 -46.93 -42.27 -13.89
C LEU A 469 -48.10 -42.62 -12.95
N VAL A 470 -47.96 -42.39 -11.63
CA VAL A 470 -49.01 -42.70 -10.65
C VAL A 470 -50.25 -41.84 -10.86
N LYS A 471 -50.08 -40.60 -11.34
CA LYS A 471 -51.18 -39.61 -11.43
C LYS A 471 -51.49 -39.11 -12.84
N SER A 472 -50.70 -39.49 -13.85
CA SER A 472 -50.87 -39.02 -15.22
C SER A 472 -52.03 -39.70 -15.93
N ASP A 473 -52.75 -38.97 -16.76
CA ASP A 473 -53.82 -39.51 -17.62
C ASP A 473 -53.25 -40.33 -18.79
N ALA A 474 -54.13 -41.17 -19.44
CA ALA A 474 -53.72 -42.04 -20.54
C ALA A 474 -53.19 -41.24 -21.74
N ALA A 475 -53.68 -40.04 -21.99
CA ALA A 475 -53.21 -39.17 -23.06
C ALA A 475 -51.80 -38.66 -22.81
N GLY A 476 -51.47 -38.25 -21.55
CA GLY A 476 -50.13 -37.87 -21.12
C GLY A 476 -49.11 -39.00 -21.22
N VAL A 477 -49.50 -40.23 -20.83
CA VAL A 477 -48.64 -41.42 -20.96
C VAL A 477 -48.33 -41.73 -22.42
N THR A 478 -49.34 -41.69 -23.29
CA THR A 478 -49.15 -41.91 -24.73
C THR A 478 -48.25 -40.86 -25.34
N ALA A 479 -48.44 -39.57 -25.00
CA ALA A 479 -47.61 -38.49 -25.46
C ALA A 479 -46.15 -38.62 -24.97
N ALA A 480 -45.95 -39.02 -23.71
CA ALA A 480 -44.63 -39.27 -23.16
C ALA A 480 -43.89 -40.41 -23.84
N PHE A 481 -44.58 -41.51 -24.12
CA PHE A 481 -44.03 -42.66 -24.87
C PHE A 481 -43.56 -42.24 -26.27
N ASN A 482 -44.41 -41.54 -27.03
CA ASN A 482 -44.10 -41.08 -28.37
C ASN A 482 -42.86 -40.15 -28.39
N VAL A 483 -42.81 -39.19 -27.44
CA VAL A 483 -41.69 -38.25 -27.39
C VAL A 483 -40.38 -38.94 -26.93
N ALA A 484 -40.44 -39.86 -25.94
CA ALA A 484 -39.29 -40.66 -25.52
C ALA A 484 -38.75 -41.53 -26.67
N ALA A 485 -39.62 -42.18 -27.46
CA ALA A 485 -39.24 -42.94 -28.61
C ALA A 485 -38.58 -42.07 -29.70
N MET A 486 -39.16 -40.90 -30.02
CA MET A 486 -38.59 -39.93 -30.97
C MET A 486 -37.21 -39.39 -30.54
N GLN A 487 -36.99 -39.23 -29.24
CA GLN A 487 -35.71 -38.73 -28.67
C GLN A 487 -34.72 -39.85 -28.34
N GLY A 488 -35.08 -41.15 -28.60
CA GLY A 488 -34.23 -42.30 -28.34
C GLY A 488 -33.97 -42.57 -26.87
N ARG A 489 -34.90 -42.23 -25.99
CA ARG A 489 -34.77 -42.41 -24.52
C ARG A 489 -35.20 -43.86 -24.13
N LEU A 490 -34.39 -44.87 -24.49
CA LEU A 490 -34.71 -46.28 -24.38
C LEU A 490 -35.20 -46.71 -23.01
N ALA A 491 -34.49 -46.26 -21.92
CA ALA A 491 -34.89 -46.63 -20.54
C ALA A 491 -36.28 -46.08 -20.14
N VAL A 492 -36.68 -44.91 -20.72
CA VAL A 492 -38.02 -44.36 -20.49
C VAL A 492 -39.05 -45.11 -21.31
N VAL A 493 -38.73 -45.50 -22.56
CA VAL A 493 -39.61 -46.30 -23.42
C VAL A 493 -39.90 -47.65 -22.84
N GLU A 494 -38.86 -48.35 -22.33
CA GLU A 494 -39.02 -49.63 -21.61
C GLU A 494 -39.94 -49.46 -20.39
N LEU A 495 -39.70 -48.47 -19.54
CA LEU A 495 -40.50 -48.19 -18.36
C LEU A 495 -42.00 -47.92 -18.70
N LEU A 496 -42.24 -47.19 -19.78
CA LEU A 496 -43.61 -46.85 -20.20
C LEU A 496 -44.32 -48.05 -20.90
N SER A 497 -43.57 -48.98 -21.55
CA SER A 497 -44.12 -50.18 -22.19
C SER A 497 -44.45 -51.32 -21.24
N GLU A 498 -43.87 -51.34 -20.00
CA GLU A 498 -44.18 -52.35 -18.99
C GLU A 498 -45.55 -52.14 -18.32
N ARG A 499 -46.27 -51.08 -18.63
CA ARG A 499 -47.58 -50.74 -18.01
C ARG A 499 -48.81 -51.13 -18.88
N ASP A 500 -48.57 -51.50 -20.13
CA ASP A 500 -49.62 -52.05 -20.99
C ASP A 500 -49.75 -53.59 -20.76
#